data_1a654a433304c1c0f0f943afe38b9949
#
_entry.id   1a654a433304c1c0f0f943afe38b9949
#
_cell.length_a   1.000
_cell.length_b   1.000
_cell.length_c   1.000
_cell.angle_alpha   90.00
_cell.angle_beta   90.00
_cell.angle_gamma   90.00
#
_symmetry.space_group_name_H-M   'P 1'
#
loop_
_entity.id
_entity.type
_entity.pdbx_description
1 polymer ?
#
loop_
_entity_poly.entity_id
_entity_poly.type
_entity_poly.pdbx_seq_one_letter_code
_entity_poly.pdbx_strand_id
1 'polypeptide(L)'
;MQFGAGWLDVLPPTRYIHNQAATAQADLLTFLLPLSMNSDLITEIKPSKSAPLYGFWYPACLSSELAPDSLKGTVLLGLPILVCKTSQGSVAAMRDICPHRGMPLSFGKMKGDCVECAYHGWQFDQGGRCREIPALVEDSPIQADKIGIQTYACRERDGYVWVFVPDPQQPNQAVPEVPPLPLPSSPYRMIHISTLLDCTIDDGIVGLMDPAHGPFVHQSSWWRSQASIHEKAKTFEPIPHGFRMVPHAPSKNSGPYKLLNMFYGGPLTTTIDFVLPNQRFEFVQCGSLFVSSRATVTPISDQQCRIDFTAAWNCLSWVPFSKTLFRYFANIFMTQDREAMERQAVGLRYKPALMLIDDADTPAKWYYKLKAAHLASVQTGQPLDHPLKERVTLRWKS
;
A
#
# COMPACT_ATOMS: atom_id res chain seq x y z
N MET A 1 42.46 -24.37 21.47
CA MET A 1 43.47 -24.28 20.42
C MET A 1 42.80 -23.73 19.17
N GLN A 2 43.35 -22.66 18.68
CA GLN A 2 43.21 -21.95 17.42
C GLN A 2 41.89 -21.24 17.08
N PHE A 3 42.00 -19.95 17.25
CA PHE A 3 41.21 -18.87 16.64
C PHE A 3 41.48 -18.81 15.13
N GLY A 4 40.46 -18.56 14.36
CA GLY A 4 40.53 -18.16 12.97
C GLY A 4 39.78 -16.86 12.75
N ALA A 5 40.53 -15.80 12.59
CA ALA A 5 40.09 -14.43 12.33
C ALA A 5 39.80 -14.21 10.84
N GLY A 6 38.98 -13.19 10.61
CA GLY A 6 39.13 -12.35 9.42
C GLY A 6 38.01 -12.46 8.41
N TRP A 7 37.29 -11.33 8.25
CA TRP A 7 37.11 -10.61 6.98
C TRP A 7 36.44 -9.26 7.29
N LEU A 8 37.31 -8.26 7.49
CA LEU A 8 36.97 -6.85 7.29
C LEU A 8 37.44 -6.50 5.88
N ASP A 9 36.54 -6.22 4.99
CA ASP A 9 36.81 -5.58 3.70
C ASP A 9 36.09 -4.23 3.63
N VAL A 10 36.83 -3.19 3.94
CA VAL A 10 37.38 -2.08 3.16
C VAL A 10 36.40 -1.44 2.17
N LEU A 11 35.81 -0.32 2.59
CA LEU A 11 35.19 0.69 1.75
C LEU A 11 36.30 1.55 1.06
N PRO A 12 36.17 1.90 -0.22
CA PRO A 12 37.12 2.81 -0.86
C PRO A 12 36.91 4.28 -0.45
N PRO A 13 37.94 5.13 -0.45
CA PRO A 13 37.90 6.48 0.06
C PRO A 13 37.19 7.45 -0.89
N THR A 14 36.23 8.20 -0.35
CA THR A 14 35.63 9.38 -0.97
C THR A 14 36.71 10.47 -1.23
N ARG A 15 36.96 10.79 -2.48
CA ARG A 15 37.75 11.96 -2.88
C ARG A 15 36.84 13.21 -2.77
N TYR A 16 37.21 14.08 -1.85
CA TYR A 16 36.82 15.49 -1.83
C TYR A 16 37.32 16.19 -3.09
N ILE A 17 36.44 16.82 -3.84
CA ILE A 17 36.82 17.85 -4.80
C ILE A 17 36.27 19.18 -4.27
N HIS A 18 37.22 20.04 -3.93
CA HIS A 18 36.99 21.41 -3.48
C HIS A 18 36.45 22.29 -4.62
N ASN A 19 35.54 23.13 -4.23
CA ASN A 19 35.01 24.33 -4.82
C ASN A 19 35.98 25.16 -5.66
N GLN A 20 35.55 25.56 -6.86
CA GLN A 20 35.82 26.90 -7.38
C GLN A 20 34.54 27.41 -8.06
N ALA A 21 33.94 28.40 -7.42
CA ALA A 21 32.94 29.26 -8.01
C ALA A 21 33.66 30.31 -8.90
N ALA A 22 33.22 30.44 -10.13
CA ALA A 22 33.35 31.69 -10.88
C ALA A 22 32.35 31.70 -12.05
N THR A 23 31.38 32.55 -11.92
CA THR A 23 30.77 33.44 -12.94
C THR A 23 30.92 33.04 -14.42
N ALA A 24 29.81 32.56 -14.96
CA ALA A 24 29.42 32.83 -16.33
C ALA A 24 27.89 32.98 -16.36
N GLN A 25 27.48 34.23 -16.25
CA GLN A 25 26.10 34.69 -16.48
C GLN A 25 26.01 35.12 -17.94
N ALA A 26 24.87 34.84 -18.53
CA ALA A 26 24.33 35.35 -19.78
C ALA A 26 24.55 34.49 -21.06
N ASP A 27 23.38 34.36 -21.74
CA ASP A 27 23.20 33.99 -23.13
C ASP A 27 23.03 32.51 -23.49
N LEU A 28 21.87 31.93 -23.03
CA LEU A 28 21.19 30.88 -23.79
C LEU A 28 19.65 30.93 -23.58
N LEU A 29 19.10 32.09 -23.75
CA LEU A 29 17.65 32.34 -23.85
C LEU A 29 17.38 32.83 -25.28
N THR A 30 17.18 31.95 -26.22
CA THR A 30 16.43 32.21 -27.45
C THR A 30 16.46 31.00 -28.37
N PHE A 31 15.69 29.96 -28.09
CA PHE A 31 15.13 29.03 -29.09
C PHE A 31 14.08 28.16 -28.42
N LEU A 32 12.97 28.74 -28.01
CA LEU A 32 11.72 28.04 -27.79
C LEU A 32 10.61 28.86 -28.42
N LEU A 33 10.25 28.49 -29.65
CA LEU A 33 8.97 28.89 -30.22
C LEU A 33 7.85 28.38 -29.29
N PRO A 34 6.89 29.22 -28.88
CA PRO A 34 5.75 28.74 -28.14
C PRO A 34 4.85 27.94 -29.08
N LEU A 35 4.92 26.62 -29.00
CA LEU A 35 3.76 25.82 -29.32
C LEU A 35 2.68 26.28 -28.33
N SER A 36 1.65 26.94 -28.81
CA SER A 36 0.46 27.27 -28.04
C SER A 36 -0.24 25.96 -27.66
N MET A 37 0.27 25.28 -26.66
CA MET A 37 -0.41 24.16 -26.04
C MET A 37 -1.55 24.74 -25.21
N ASN A 38 -2.75 24.23 -25.44
CA ASN A 38 -3.94 24.58 -24.69
C ASN A 38 -3.65 24.37 -23.20
N SER A 39 -3.45 25.43 -22.44
CA SER A 39 -3.04 25.41 -21.02
C SER A 39 -4.04 24.65 -20.12
N ASP A 40 -5.25 24.45 -20.60
CA ASP A 40 -6.35 23.84 -19.86
C ASP A 40 -6.24 22.30 -19.78
N LEU A 41 -5.37 21.68 -20.59
CA LEU A 41 -5.16 20.23 -20.65
C LEU A 41 -4.03 19.74 -19.73
N ILE A 42 -3.24 20.65 -19.16
CA ILE A 42 -2.06 20.32 -18.35
C ILE A 42 -2.27 20.80 -16.92
N THR A 43 -2.25 19.89 -15.97
CA THR A 43 -2.24 20.24 -14.56
C THR A 43 -0.83 20.07 -14.00
N GLU A 44 -0.19 21.18 -13.66
CA GLU A 44 1.09 21.16 -12.94
C GLU A 44 0.83 20.74 -11.49
N ILE A 45 1.35 19.58 -11.10
CA ILE A 45 1.31 19.13 -9.71
C ILE A 45 2.57 19.65 -9.02
N LYS A 46 2.40 20.61 -8.11
CA LYS A 46 3.46 20.93 -7.16
C LYS A 46 3.60 19.74 -6.21
N PRO A 47 4.79 19.14 -6.06
CA PRO A 47 4.99 18.08 -5.10
C PRO A 47 4.70 18.62 -3.69
N SER A 48 3.49 18.43 -3.21
CA SER A 48 3.19 18.62 -1.79
C SER A 48 3.91 17.49 -1.04
N LYS A 49 4.37 17.75 0.19
CA LYS A 49 4.85 16.66 1.05
C LYS A 49 3.77 15.58 1.06
N SER A 50 4.13 14.40 0.59
CA SER A 50 3.22 13.26 0.51
C SER A 50 2.88 12.80 1.91
N ALA A 51 1.88 13.44 2.54
CA ALA A 51 1.44 13.07 3.88
C ALA A 51 0.53 11.84 3.79
N PRO A 52 0.74 10.83 4.64
CA PRO A 52 -0.17 9.69 4.74
C PRO A 52 -1.53 10.15 5.28
N LEU A 53 -2.60 9.41 4.96
CA LEU A 53 -3.91 9.64 5.53
C LEU A 53 -4.07 8.82 6.82
N TYR A 54 -4.55 9.48 7.86
CA TYR A 54 -4.91 8.87 9.14
C TYR A 54 -6.42 8.59 9.19
N GLY A 55 -6.87 7.85 10.20
CA GLY A 55 -8.28 7.48 10.34
C GLY A 55 -8.69 6.30 9.47
N PHE A 56 -7.73 5.45 9.09
CA PHE A 56 -7.95 4.31 8.21
C PHE A 56 -7.30 3.02 8.71
N TRP A 57 -7.75 1.90 8.15
CA TRP A 57 -7.15 0.59 8.35
C TRP A 57 -5.98 0.38 7.38
N TYR A 58 -4.88 -0.13 7.92
CA TYR A 58 -3.70 -0.53 7.16
C TYR A 58 -3.33 -1.97 7.48
N PRO A 59 -2.94 -2.78 6.48
CA PRO A 59 -2.42 -4.12 6.74
C PRO A 59 -1.08 -4.02 7.46
N ALA A 60 -0.95 -4.67 8.61
CA ALA A 60 0.28 -4.70 9.38
C ALA A 60 1.20 -5.84 8.94
N CYS A 61 0.65 -7.04 8.81
CA CYS A 61 1.34 -8.23 8.35
C CYS A 61 0.35 -9.28 7.85
N LEU A 62 0.84 -10.35 7.23
CA LEU A 62 0.02 -11.52 6.95
C LEU A 62 -0.35 -12.24 8.25
N SER A 63 -1.57 -12.76 8.35
CA SER A 63 -2.00 -13.61 9.47
C SER A 63 -1.10 -14.83 9.66
N SER A 64 -0.57 -15.37 8.54
CA SER A 64 0.35 -16.52 8.57
C SER A 64 1.74 -16.20 9.11
N GLU A 65 2.08 -14.92 9.23
CA GLU A 65 3.37 -14.47 9.79
C GLU A 65 3.30 -14.21 11.30
N LEU A 66 2.10 -14.27 11.88
CA LEU A 66 1.84 -14.06 13.30
C LEU A 66 1.27 -15.34 13.93
N ALA A 67 2.17 -16.21 14.38
CA ALA A 67 1.79 -17.44 15.07
C ALA A 67 1.14 -17.14 16.44
N PRO A 68 0.33 -18.05 16.99
CA PRO A 68 -0.06 -17.96 18.39
C PRO A 68 1.16 -17.80 19.32
N ASP A 69 1.01 -17.02 20.37
CA ASP A 69 2.06 -16.72 21.36
C ASP A 69 3.29 -16.03 20.74
N SER A 70 3.07 -15.14 19.77
CA SER A 70 4.16 -14.46 19.06
C SER A 70 3.96 -12.94 18.93
N LEU A 71 5.06 -12.27 18.66
CA LEU A 71 5.19 -10.83 18.44
C LEU A 71 5.71 -10.56 17.04
N LYS A 72 5.25 -9.47 16.43
CA LYS A 72 5.79 -8.97 15.16
C LYS A 72 5.81 -7.44 15.15
N GLY A 73 7.01 -6.87 15.03
CA GLY A 73 7.20 -5.44 14.76
C GLY A 73 6.94 -5.10 13.30
N THR A 74 6.33 -3.96 13.05
CA THR A 74 6.11 -3.39 11.72
C THR A 74 6.15 -1.87 11.81
N VAL A 75 6.20 -1.20 10.66
CA VAL A 75 6.08 0.25 10.58
C VAL A 75 4.88 0.60 9.71
N LEU A 76 3.97 1.42 10.23
CA LEU A 76 2.82 1.96 9.49
C LEU A 76 2.85 3.47 9.62
N LEU A 77 2.82 4.18 8.49
CA LEU A 77 2.81 5.66 8.47
C LEU A 77 3.99 6.30 9.23
N GLY A 78 5.16 5.66 9.23
CA GLY A 78 6.32 6.08 10.04
C GLY A 78 6.21 5.75 11.53
N LEU A 79 5.14 5.08 11.97
CA LEU A 79 4.93 4.70 13.36
C LEU A 79 5.40 3.26 13.59
N PRO A 80 6.31 3.00 14.56
CA PRO A 80 6.66 1.65 14.94
C PRO A 80 5.49 1.02 15.69
N ILE A 81 4.98 -0.09 15.19
CA ILE A 81 3.83 -0.81 15.71
C ILE A 81 4.19 -2.25 15.96
N LEU A 82 3.89 -2.72 17.14
CA LEU A 82 3.90 -4.13 17.51
C LEU A 82 2.50 -4.69 17.28
N VAL A 83 2.40 -5.81 16.58
CA VAL A 83 1.23 -6.69 16.63
C VAL A 83 1.59 -7.96 17.39
N CYS A 84 0.68 -8.43 18.22
CA CYS A 84 0.86 -9.66 18.98
C CYS A 84 -0.36 -10.57 18.84
N LYS A 85 -0.15 -11.85 19.01
CA LYS A 85 -1.20 -12.87 19.03
C LYS A 85 -1.03 -13.73 20.28
N THR A 86 -2.08 -13.81 21.10
CA THR A 86 -2.07 -14.65 22.28
C THR A 86 -2.13 -16.13 21.92
N SER A 87 -1.86 -17.01 22.87
CA SER A 87 -2.04 -18.47 22.71
C SER A 87 -3.47 -18.87 22.34
N GLN A 88 -4.47 -18.05 22.73
CA GLN A 88 -5.88 -18.25 22.41
C GLN A 88 -6.28 -17.68 21.04
N GLY A 89 -5.35 -17.03 20.30
CA GLY A 89 -5.58 -16.48 18.97
C GLY A 89 -6.10 -15.05 18.94
N SER A 90 -6.25 -14.36 20.08
CA SER A 90 -6.61 -12.94 20.12
C SER A 90 -5.45 -12.08 19.60
N VAL A 91 -5.73 -11.12 18.70
CA VAL A 91 -4.75 -10.19 18.18
C VAL A 91 -4.87 -8.81 18.83
N ALA A 92 -3.75 -8.18 19.11
CA ALA A 92 -3.68 -6.81 19.62
C ALA A 92 -2.55 -6.04 18.92
N ALA A 93 -2.65 -4.71 18.93
CA ALA A 93 -1.64 -3.82 18.38
C ALA A 93 -1.34 -2.67 19.35
N MET A 94 -0.08 -2.31 19.46
CA MET A 94 0.38 -1.23 20.33
C MET A 94 1.64 -0.56 19.76
N ARG A 95 2.00 0.59 20.32
CA ARG A 95 3.25 1.27 19.98
C ARG A 95 4.42 0.35 20.29
N ASP A 96 5.31 0.12 19.33
CA ASP A 96 6.48 -0.76 19.49
C ASP A 96 7.64 -0.03 20.18
N ILE A 97 7.39 0.57 21.35
CA ILE A 97 8.38 1.30 22.13
C ILE A 97 8.05 1.12 23.62
N CYS A 98 8.95 0.50 24.36
CA CYS A 98 8.86 0.44 25.81
C CYS A 98 9.09 1.84 26.42
N PRO A 99 8.18 2.38 27.26
CA PRO A 99 8.30 3.73 27.81
C PRO A 99 9.47 3.89 28.79
N HIS A 100 10.05 2.78 29.26
CA HIS A 100 11.17 2.83 30.20
C HIS A 100 12.43 3.42 29.55
N ARG A 101 12.92 2.80 28.44
CA ARG A 101 14.17 3.23 27.74
C ARG A 101 14.12 3.02 26.24
N GLY A 102 12.95 3.04 25.62
CA GLY A 102 12.80 3.03 24.17
C GLY A 102 13.08 1.69 23.49
N MET A 103 13.26 0.58 24.24
CA MET A 103 13.44 -0.75 23.65
C MET A 103 12.21 -1.11 22.82
N PRO A 104 12.37 -1.54 21.53
CA PRO A 104 11.25 -2.10 20.81
C PRO A 104 10.69 -3.34 21.53
N LEU A 105 9.38 -3.35 21.76
CA LEU A 105 8.70 -4.44 22.44
C LEU A 105 8.66 -5.71 21.59
N SER A 106 8.73 -5.56 20.29
CA SER A 106 8.81 -6.67 19.34
C SER A 106 10.05 -7.55 19.49
N PHE A 107 11.10 -7.06 20.18
CA PHE A 107 12.27 -7.87 20.53
C PHE A 107 12.07 -8.67 21.82
N GLY A 108 10.93 -8.47 22.49
CA GLY A 108 10.54 -9.21 23.67
C GLY A 108 9.89 -10.55 23.37
N LYS A 109 9.00 -10.95 24.23
CA LYS A 109 8.23 -12.20 24.09
C LYS A 109 6.83 -12.06 24.68
N MET A 110 5.94 -12.96 24.32
CA MET A 110 4.70 -13.15 25.04
C MET A 110 4.98 -13.83 26.39
N LYS A 111 4.29 -13.39 27.43
CA LYS A 111 4.26 -14.02 28.76
C LYS A 111 2.80 -14.08 29.22
N GLY A 112 2.15 -15.18 28.96
CA GLY A 112 0.69 -15.27 29.05
C GLY A 112 0.04 -14.30 28.06
N ASP A 113 -0.86 -13.45 28.54
CA ASP A 113 -1.54 -12.44 27.71
C ASP A 113 -0.81 -11.09 27.65
N CYS A 114 0.41 -11.01 28.20
CA CYS A 114 1.23 -9.81 28.24
C CYS A 114 2.42 -9.88 27.30
N VAL A 115 2.86 -8.72 26.84
CA VAL A 115 4.13 -8.51 26.14
C VAL A 115 5.20 -8.16 27.17
N GLU A 116 6.24 -8.98 27.30
CA GLU A 116 7.39 -8.74 28.16
C GLU A 116 8.52 -8.07 27.38
N CYS A 117 8.95 -6.89 27.86
CA CYS A 117 10.07 -6.16 27.26
C CYS A 117 11.40 -6.92 27.48
N ALA A 118 12.18 -7.09 26.41
CA ALA A 118 13.45 -7.82 26.45
C ALA A 118 14.54 -7.19 27.32
N TYR A 119 14.38 -5.88 27.69
CA TYR A 119 15.46 -5.18 28.38
C TYR A 119 15.37 -5.29 29.91
N HIS A 120 14.19 -5.01 30.51
CA HIS A 120 14.02 -5.03 31.98
C HIS A 120 12.77 -5.78 32.43
N GLY A 121 12.18 -6.59 31.55
CA GLY A 121 11.06 -7.44 31.90
C GLY A 121 9.73 -6.73 32.17
N TRP A 122 9.59 -5.43 31.84
CA TRP A 122 8.30 -4.76 31.97
C TRP A 122 7.25 -5.46 31.15
N GLN A 123 6.07 -5.70 31.72
CA GLN A 123 5.00 -6.44 31.06
C GLN A 123 3.81 -5.55 30.79
N PHE A 124 3.30 -5.61 29.58
CA PHE A 124 2.16 -4.82 29.13
C PHE A 124 1.05 -5.75 28.63
N ASP A 125 -0.17 -5.55 29.12
CA ASP A 125 -1.33 -6.28 28.62
C ASP A 125 -1.76 -5.81 27.21
N GLN A 126 -2.76 -6.49 26.63
CA GLN A 126 -3.30 -6.15 25.30
C GLN A 126 -3.93 -4.74 25.24
N GLY A 127 -4.35 -4.19 26.38
CA GLY A 127 -4.83 -2.81 26.54
C GLY A 127 -3.71 -1.79 26.70
N GLY A 128 -2.43 -2.23 26.66
CA GLY A 128 -1.25 -1.37 26.79
C GLY A 128 -0.93 -0.96 28.21
N ARG A 129 -1.61 -1.46 29.24
CA ARG A 129 -1.32 -1.14 30.63
C ARG A 129 -0.14 -1.97 31.13
N CYS A 130 0.77 -1.32 31.87
CA CYS A 130 1.86 -2.03 32.55
C CYS A 130 1.29 -2.86 33.70
N ARG A 131 1.58 -4.16 33.70
CA ARG A 131 1.11 -5.11 34.72
C ARG A 131 2.19 -5.48 35.69
N GLU A 132 3.45 -5.44 35.28
CA GLU A 132 4.57 -5.81 36.11
C GLU A 132 5.82 -5.00 35.78
N ILE A 133 6.50 -4.57 36.78
CA ILE A 133 7.85 -3.97 36.73
C ILE A 133 8.72 -4.76 37.67
N PRO A 134 9.50 -5.76 37.21
CA PRO A 134 10.20 -6.69 38.09
C PRO A 134 11.22 -6.05 39.08
N ALA A 135 11.67 -4.83 38.76
CA ALA A 135 12.64 -4.12 39.60
C ALA A 135 12.01 -3.36 40.78
N LEU A 136 10.67 -3.31 40.90
CA LEU A 136 10.03 -2.62 42.02
C LEU A 136 10.12 -3.46 43.30
N VAL A 137 10.42 -2.79 44.38
CA VAL A 137 10.32 -3.35 45.74
C VAL A 137 8.89 -3.24 46.28
N GLU A 138 8.51 -4.02 47.28
CA GLU A 138 7.13 -4.10 47.76
C GLU A 138 6.56 -2.75 48.27
N ASP A 139 7.40 -1.90 48.84
CA ASP A 139 7.02 -0.58 49.34
C ASP A 139 7.19 0.56 48.34
N SER A 140 7.42 0.22 47.06
CA SER A 140 7.58 1.23 46.00
C SER A 140 6.30 2.06 45.82
N PRO A 141 6.38 3.40 45.76
CA PRO A 141 5.24 4.26 45.49
C PRO A 141 4.78 4.23 44.04
N ILE A 142 5.52 3.57 43.17
CA ILE A 142 5.22 3.49 41.72
C ILE A 142 4.06 2.52 41.47
N GLN A 143 3.02 3.00 40.86
CA GLN A 143 1.86 2.21 40.45
C GLN A 143 2.02 1.82 38.98
N ALA A 144 2.40 0.57 38.72
CA ALA A 144 2.68 0.07 37.38
C ALA A 144 1.44 0.22 36.46
N ASP A 145 0.24 0.01 36.97
CA ASP A 145 -1.04 0.08 36.21
C ASP A 145 -1.39 1.49 35.72
N LYS A 146 -0.75 2.52 36.21
CA LYS A 146 -0.86 3.89 35.71
C LYS A 146 0.09 4.19 34.57
N ILE A 147 1.02 3.31 34.27
CA ILE A 147 1.92 3.40 33.14
C ILE A 147 1.30 2.64 31.98
N GLY A 148 1.25 3.29 30.83
CA GLY A 148 0.67 2.68 29.64
C GLY A 148 1.42 3.02 28.35
N ILE A 149 1.12 2.28 27.32
CA ILE A 149 1.54 2.51 25.94
C ILE A 149 0.32 2.65 25.06
N GLN A 150 0.46 3.42 24.01
CA GLN A 150 -0.61 3.61 23.03
C GLN A 150 -0.97 2.28 22.37
N THR A 151 -2.26 1.98 22.31
CA THR A 151 -2.82 0.83 21.59
C THR A 151 -3.60 1.28 20.36
N TYR A 152 -3.80 0.35 19.43
CA TYR A 152 -4.51 0.55 18.18
C TYR A 152 -5.57 -0.52 18.04
N ALA A 153 -6.73 -0.18 17.46
CA ALA A 153 -7.69 -1.19 17.08
C ALA A 153 -7.04 -2.15 16.07
N CYS A 154 -7.21 -3.44 16.32
CA CYS A 154 -6.58 -4.51 15.56
C CYS A 154 -7.62 -5.56 15.20
N ARG A 155 -7.60 -6.08 13.96
CA ARG A 155 -8.51 -7.12 13.47
C ARG A 155 -7.78 -8.03 12.50
N GLU A 156 -8.15 -9.30 12.54
CA GLU A 156 -7.72 -10.28 11.55
C GLU A 156 -8.81 -10.47 10.50
N ARG A 157 -8.50 -10.21 9.23
CA ARG A 157 -9.43 -10.33 8.12
C ARG A 157 -8.74 -10.59 6.80
N ASP A 158 -9.32 -11.44 5.96
CA ASP A 158 -8.84 -11.74 4.59
C ASP A 158 -7.35 -12.10 4.54
N GLY A 159 -6.83 -12.82 5.56
CA GLY A 159 -5.45 -13.28 5.64
C GLY A 159 -4.45 -12.22 6.10
N TYR A 160 -4.89 -11.05 6.55
CA TYR A 160 -4.06 -10.00 7.15
C TYR A 160 -4.48 -9.68 8.57
N VAL A 161 -3.50 -9.23 9.34
CA VAL A 161 -3.70 -8.47 10.57
C VAL A 161 -3.77 -7.00 10.19
N TRP A 162 -4.91 -6.36 10.42
CA TRP A 162 -5.17 -4.95 10.14
C TRP A 162 -5.05 -4.13 11.41
N VAL A 163 -4.47 -2.94 11.27
CA VAL A 163 -4.36 -1.96 12.35
C VAL A 163 -5.02 -0.66 11.89
N PHE A 164 -5.92 -0.16 12.70
CA PHE A 164 -6.52 1.15 12.51
C PHE A 164 -5.61 2.21 13.10
N VAL A 165 -5.14 3.13 12.26
CA VAL A 165 -4.30 4.24 12.70
C VAL A 165 -5.17 5.49 12.79
N PRO A 166 -5.58 5.90 14.02
CA PRO A 166 -6.50 7.02 14.20
C PRO A 166 -5.88 8.33 13.76
N ASP A 167 -6.72 9.29 13.38
CA ASP A 167 -6.28 10.65 13.11
C ASP A 167 -5.83 11.31 14.44
N PRO A 168 -4.61 11.84 14.51
CA PRO A 168 -4.13 12.53 15.71
C PRO A 168 -5.04 13.72 16.13
N GLN A 169 -5.76 14.34 15.19
CA GLN A 169 -6.71 15.41 15.45
C GLN A 169 -8.09 14.91 15.92
N GLN A 170 -8.37 13.62 15.70
CA GLN A 170 -9.63 12.95 16.08
C GLN A 170 -9.36 11.62 16.78
N PRO A 171 -8.66 11.60 17.93
CA PRO A 171 -8.21 10.35 18.56
C PRO A 171 -9.36 9.44 19.00
N ASN A 172 -10.55 9.99 19.22
CA ASN A 172 -11.76 9.27 19.65
C ASN A 172 -12.74 8.98 18.50
N GLN A 173 -12.29 9.10 17.23
CA GLN A 173 -13.15 8.76 16.10
C GLN A 173 -13.64 7.31 16.18
N ALA A 174 -14.85 7.08 15.67
CA ALA A 174 -15.39 5.74 15.57
C ALA A 174 -14.51 4.87 14.65
N VAL A 175 -14.16 3.67 15.11
CA VAL A 175 -13.40 2.71 14.33
C VAL A 175 -14.33 2.00 13.35
N PRO A 176 -14.23 2.21 12.04
CA PRO A 176 -15.08 1.55 11.06
C PRO A 176 -14.73 0.06 10.94
N GLU A 177 -15.57 -0.70 10.26
CA GLU A 177 -15.21 -2.07 9.88
C GLU A 177 -14.04 -2.09 8.90
N VAL A 178 -13.21 -3.15 8.99
CA VAL A 178 -12.16 -3.39 7.98
C VAL A 178 -12.84 -3.62 6.64
N PRO A 179 -12.45 -2.88 5.56
CA PRO A 179 -13.04 -3.08 4.25
C PRO A 179 -12.91 -4.54 3.79
N PRO A 180 -14.02 -5.23 3.50
CA PRO A 180 -13.97 -6.63 3.09
C PRO A 180 -13.44 -6.77 1.67
N LEU A 181 -12.75 -7.87 1.41
CA LEU A 181 -12.55 -8.35 0.04
C LEU A 181 -13.74 -9.26 -0.30
N PRO A 182 -14.59 -8.92 -1.27
CA PRO A 182 -15.61 -9.85 -1.74
C PRO A 182 -14.98 -11.16 -2.20
N LEU A 183 -15.38 -12.27 -1.59
CA LEU A 183 -14.82 -13.59 -1.87
C LEU A 183 -15.70 -14.35 -2.86
N PRO A 184 -15.09 -15.19 -3.73
CA PRO A 184 -15.83 -16.10 -4.58
C PRO A 184 -16.66 -17.09 -3.76
N SER A 185 -17.71 -17.65 -4.39
CA SER A 185 -18.41 -18.80 -3.82
C SER A 185 -17.44 -19.97 -3.61
N SER A 186 -17.61 -20.70 -2.53
CA SER A 186 -16.78 -21.88 -2.23
C SER A 186 -16.97 -23.00 -3.27
N PRO A 187 -15.91 -23.78 -3.60
CA PRO A 187 -14.54 -23.66 -3.13
C PRO A 187 -13.74 -22.61 -3.88
N TYR A 188 -12.87 -21.88 -3.19
CA TYR A 188 -11.95 -20.91 -3.81
C TYR A 188 -10.51 -21.09 -3.35
N ARG A 189 -9.59 -20.46 -4.06
CA ARG A 189 -8.18 -20.35 -3.74
C ARG A 189 -7.84 -18.90 -3.45
N MET A 190 -6.82 -18.66 -2.61
CA MET A 190 -6.34 -17.32 -2.29
C MET A 190 -4.82 -17.31 -2.20
N ILE A 191 -4.21 -16.23 -2.67
CA ILE A 191 -2.79 -15.92 -2.49
C ILE A 191 -2.61 -14.54 -1.92
N HIS A 192 -1.46 -14.36 -1.26
CA HIS A 192 -0.98 -13.06 -0.79
C HIS A 192 0.46 -12.89 -1.26
N ILE A 193 0.79 -11.68 -1.68
CA ILE A 193 2.13 -11.26 -2.10
C ILE A 193 2.38 -9.88 -1.51
N SER A 194 3.58 -9.66 -1.01
CA SER A 194 4.00 -8.38 -0.48
C SER A 194 5.39 -8.03 -1.01
N THR A 195 5.60 -6.76 -1.36
CA THR A 195 6.90 -6.25 -1.78
C THR A 195 7.09 -4.81 -1.33
N LEU A 196 8.34 -4.42 -1.11
CA LEU A 196 8.69 -3.03 -0.82
C LEU A 196 8.87 -2.26 -2.12
N LEU A 197 8.49 -0.99 -2.10
CA LEU A 197 8.63 -0.01 -3.16
C LEU A 197 9.39 1.18 -2.62
N ASP A 198 10.48 1.56 -3.27
CA ASP A 198 11.24 2.77 -2.93
C ASP A 198 10.61 3.98 -3.61
N CYS A 199 9.45 4.39 -3.12
CA CYS A 199 8.70 5.53 -3.62
C CYS A 199 7.87 6.19 -2.50
N THR A 200 7.35 7.39 -2.78
CA THR A 200 6.37 8.03 -1.88
C THR A 200 5.02 7.30 -1.96
N ILE A 201 4.16 7.52 -0.95
CA ILE A 201 2.80 6.94 -0.96
C ILE A 201 2.01 7.39 -2.18
N ASP A 202 2.13 8.65 -2.57
CA ASP A 202 1.37 9.18 -3.71
C ASP A 202 1.85 8.58 -5.03
N ASP A 203 3.16 8.43 -5.22
CA ASP A 203 3.71 7.79 -6.43
C ASP A 203 3.28 6.32 -6.53
N GLY A 204 3.34 5.59 -5.42
CA GLY A 204 2.88 4.20 -5.37
C GLY A 204 1.40 4.04 -5.69
N ILE A 205 0.54 4.94 -5.19
CA ILE A 205 -0.90 4.92 -5.49
C ILE A 205 -1.17 5.32 -6.95
N VAL A 206 -0.49 6.35 -7.46
CA VAL A 206 -0.63 6.78 -8.86
C VAL A 206 -0.21 5.65 -9.80
N GLY A 207 0.92 4.98 -9.52
CA GLY A 207 1.34 3.80 -10.28
C GLY A 207 0.33 2.66 -10.26
N LEU A 208 -0.27 2.40 -9.08
CA LEU A 208 -1.30 1.37 -8.93
C LEU A 208 -2.58 1.65 -9.74
N MET A 209 -2.91 2.93 -9.94
CA MET A 209 -4.12 3.35 -10.66
C MET A 209 -3.93 3.58 -12.15
N ASP A 210 -2.70 3.71 -12.63
CA ASP A 210 -2.39 4.04 -14.01
C ASP A 210 -2.95 2.96 -14.97
N PRO A 211 -3.86 3.32 -15.90
CA PRO A 211 -4.42 2.36 -16.84
C PRO A 211 -3.56 2.18 -18.11
N ALA A 212 -2.53 3.01 -18.30
CA ALA A 212 -1.78 3.11 -19.53
C ALA A 212 -0.43 2.36 -19.53
N HIS A 213 0.19 2.13 -18.37
CA HIS A 213 1.53 1.53 -18.25
C HIS A 213 1.61 0.06 -18.73
N GLY A 214 0.49 -0.67 -18.68
CA GLY A 214 0.48 -2.12 -18.87
C GLY A 214 1.23 -2.65 -20.10
N PRO A 215 1.07 -2.10 -21.33
CA PRO A 215 1.80 -2.55 -22.51
C PRO A 215 3.30 -2.27 -22.50
N PHE A 216 3.76 -1.38 -21.62
CA PHE A 216 5.16 -0.94 -21.52
C PHE A 216 5.89 -1.61 -20.36
N VAL A 217 5.24 -1.72 -19.21
CA VAL A 217 5.81 -2.31 -18.00
C VAL A 217 5.63 -3.83 -17.97
N HIS A 218 4.40 -4.32 -18.28
CA HIS A 218 4.05 -5.74 -18.23
C HIS A 218 4.18 -6.41 -19.60
N GLN A 219 5.29 -6.18 -20.27
CA GLN A 219 5.53 -6.82 -21.56
C GLN A 219 5.81 -8.31 -21.41
N SER A 220 5.02 -9.11 -22.08
CA SER A 220 5.30 -10.53 -22.25
C SER A 220 4.69 -11.04 -23.54
N SER A 221 5.31 -12.05 -24.14
CA SER A 221 4.86 -12.65 -25.40
C SER A 221 3.45 -13.25 -25.34
N TRP A 222 2.96 -13.55 -24.15
CA TRP A 222 1.67 -14.22 -23.93
C TRP A 222 0.60 -13.32 -23.29
N TRP A 223 0.95 -12.15 -22.74
CA TRP A 223 0.02 -11.29 -22.02
C TRP A 223 -0.29 -10.00 -22.78
N ARG A 224 0.66 -9.11 -22.91
CA ARG A 224 0.54 -7.81 -23.59
C ARG A 224 1.84 -7.44 -24.29
N SER A 225 1.73 -6.71 -25.39
CA SER A 225 2.87 -6.12 -26.11
C SER A 225 2.48 -4.74 -26.64
N GLN A 226 3.47 -3.94 -27.03
CA GLN A 226 3.21 -2.65 -27.67
C GLN A 226 2.40 -2.79 -28.96
N ALA A 227 2.54 -3.92 -29.67
CA ALA A 227 1.74 -4.21 -30.88
C ALA A 227 0.23 -4.42 -30.56
N SER A 228 -0.13 -4.65 -29.31
CA SER A 228 -1.52 -4.81 -28.88
C SER A 228 -2.19 -3.50 -28.43
N ILE A 229 -1.48 -2.37 -28.48
CA ILE A 229 -1.99 -1.06 -28.08
C ILE A 229 -3.16 -0.67 -29.00
N HIS A 230 -4.28 -0.33 -28.39
CA HIS A 230 -5.47 0.15 -29.09
C HIS A 230 -6.20 1.18 -28.21
N GLU A 231 -7.07 1.94 -28.84
CA GLU A 231 -7.92 2.90 -28.14
C GLU A 231 -8.92 2.17 -27.24
N LYS A 232 -9.04 2.66 -26.00
CA LYS A 232 -9.99 2.20 -24.99
C LYS A 232 -10.86 3.37 -24.54
N ALA A 233 -12.13 3.09 -24.29
CA ALA A 233 -13.06 3.99 -23.63
C ALA A 233 -13.60 3.28 -22.39
N LYS A 234 -13.47 3.88 -21.23
CA LYS A 234 -13.93 3.34 -19.96
C LYS A 234 -14.69 4.39 -19.17
N THR A 235 -15.82 3.99 -18.61
CA THR A 235 -16.67 4.87 -17.82
C THR A 235 -16.36 4.69 -16.34
N PHE A 236 -16.27 5.81 -15.65
CA PHE A 236 -16.05 5.87 -14.21
C PHE A 236 -17.25 6.53 -13.53
N GLU A 237 -17.51 6.13 -12.29
CA GLU A 237 -18.54 6.69 -11.43
C GLU A 237 -18.01 6.94 -10.02
N PRO A 238 -18.57 7.91 -9.27
CA PRO A 238 -18.20 8.13 -7.89
C PRO A 238 -18.72 6.98 -7.00
N ILE A 239 -17.90 6.61 -6.00
CA ILE A 239 -18.30 5.75 -4.89
C ILE A 239 -17.84 6.41 -3.59
N PRO A 240 -18.36 6.04 -2.42
CA PRO A 240 -17.91 6.61 -1.15
C PRO A 240 -16.40 6.51 -0.99
N HIS A 241 -15.76 7.67 -0.76
CA HIS A 241 -14.30 7.80 -0.61
C HIS A 241 -13.47 7.27 -1.79
N GLY A 242 -14.04 7.17 -3.00
CA GLY A 242 -13.35 6.58 -4.13
C GLY A 242 -14.07 6.75 -5.46
N PHE A 243 -13.60 6.03 -6.46
CA PHE A 243 -14.22 5.97 -7.76
C PHE A 243 -14.15 4.56 -8.34
N ARG A 244 -15.10 4.22 -9.19
CA ARG A 244 -15.27 2.91 -9.82
C ARG A 244 -15.17 3.02 -11.31
N MET A 245 -14.33 2.23 -11.94
CA MET A 245 -14.47 1.89 -13.35
C MET A 245 -15.59 0.86 -13.47
N VAL A 246 -16.73 1.27 -14.07
CA VAL A 246 -17.93 0.43 -14.12
C VAL A 246 -17.68 -0.89 -14.84
N PRO A 247 -18.52 -1.92 -14.63
CA PRO A 247 -18.37 -3.21 -15.30
C PRO A 247 -18.21 -3.05 -16.81
N HIS A 248 -17.14 -3.60 -17.36
CA HIS A 248 -16.80 -3.50 -18.76
C HIS A 248 -16.16 -4.80 -19.27
N ALA A 249 -16.27 -5.03 -20.56
CA ALA A 249 -15.57 -6.14 -21.19
C ALA A 249 -14.05 -5.91 -21.10
N PRO A 250 -13.24 -6.93 -20.77
CA PRO A 250 -11.80 -6.84 -20.78
C PRO A 250 -11.28 -6.65 -22.20
N SER A 251 -10.02 -6.26 -22.31
CA SER A 251 -9.36 -6.05 -23.61
C SER A 251 -9.41 -7.31 -24.48
N LYS A 252 -9.80 -7.15 -25.74
CA LYS A 252 -10.00 -8.27 -26.70
C LYS A 252 -8.75 -9.13 -26.93
N ASN A 253 -7.57 -8.65 -26.56
CA ASN A 253 -6.27 -9.25 -26.89
C ASN A 253 -5.63 -10.08 -25.78
N SER A 254 -6.28 -10.30 -24.64
CA SER A 254 -5.68 -11.14 -23.61
C SER A 254 -6.09 -12.61 -23.78
N GLY A 255 -5.09 -13.46 -24.11
CA GLY A 255 -5.27 -14.90 -24.32
C GLY A 255 -5.95 -15.61 -23.13
N PRO A 256 -5.57 -15.33 -21.88
CA PRO A 256 -6.21 -15.92 -20.70
C PRO A 256 -7.72 -15.66 -20.62
N TYR A 257 -8.18 -14.47 -21.00
CA TYR A 257 -9.62 -14.15 -20.99
C TYR A 257 -10.42 -14.90 -22.05
N LYS A 258 -9.81 -15.16 -23.24
CA LYS A 258 -10.45 -16.00 -24.26
C LYS A 258 -10.65 -17.43 -23.75
N LEU A 259 -9.66 -17.97 -23.06
CA LEU A 259 -9.73 -19.29 -22.46
C LEU A 259 -10.80 -19.38 -21.38
N LEU A 260 -10.89 -18.37 -20.50
CA LEU A 260 -11.91 -18.31 -19.47
C LEU A 260 -13.32 -18.26 -20.06
N ASN A 261 -13.52 -17.43 -21.09
CA ASN A 261 -14.82 -17.34 -21.77
C ASN A 261 -15.27 -18.66 -22.42
N MET A 262 -14.32 -19.43 -22.94
CA MET A 262 -14.59 -20.75 -23.51
C MET A 262 -15.04 -21.79 -22.45
N PHE A 263 -14.48 -21.73 -21.24
CA PHE A 263 -14.77 -22.72 -20.19
C PHE A 263 -15.96 -22.40 -19.30
N TYR A 264 -16.26 -21.10 -19.08
CA TYR A 264 -17.24 -20.70 -18.08
C TYR A 264 -18.54 -20.14 -18.64
N GLY A 265 -18.58 -19.84 -19.95
CA GLY A 265 -19.78 -19.36 -20.66
C GLY A 265 -20.38 -18.10 -20.05
N GLY A 266 -20.60 -17.08 -20.85
CA GLY A 266 -21.18 -15.84 -20.40
C GLY A 266 -20.29 -14.62 -20.66
N PRO A 267 -20.82 -13.40 -20.49
CA PRO A 267 -20.04 -12.21 -20.71
C PRO A 267 -18.98 -12.06 -19.60
N LEU A 268 -17.72 -11.94 -20.04
CA LEU A 268 -16.63 -11.61 -19.14
C LEU A 268 -16.66 -10.12 -18.83
N THR A 269 -16.75 -9.76 -17.57
CA THR A 269 -16.76 -8.36 -17.09
C THR A 269 -15.66 -8.12 -16.09
N THR A 270 -15.08 -6.92 -16.12
CA THR A 270 -14.12 -6.45 -15.12
C THR A 270 -14.65 -5.16 -14.51
N THR A 271 -14.55 -5.04 -13.19
CA THR A 271 -14.85 -3.83 -12.42
C THR A 271 -13.62 -3.48 -11.60
N ILE A 272 -13.27 -2.20 -11.55
CA ILE A 272 -12.11 -1.74 -10.78
C ILE A 272 -12.56 -0.60 -9.88
N ASP A 273 -12.32 -0.73 -8.58
CA ASP A 273 -12.57 0.30 -7.59
C ASP A 273 -11.24 0.82 -7.04
N PHE A 274 -11.17 2.12 -6.85
CA PHE A 274 -10.18 2.74 -6.01
C PHE A 274 -10.88 3.39 -4.81
N VAL A 275 -10.36 3.13 -3.59
CA VAL A 275 -10.91 3.65 -2.33
C VAL A 275 -9.77 4.18 -1.46
N LEU A 276 -9.94 5.40 -0.91
CA LEU A 276 -9.02 5.92 0.09
C LEU A 276 -8.89 4.94 1.29
N PRO A 277 -7.74 4.89 1.93
CA PRO A 277 -6.56 5.73 1.68
C PRO A 277 -5.71 5.24 0.52
N ASN A 278 -5.77 3.95 0.13
CA ASN A 278 -4.71 3.33 -0.64
C ASN A 278 -5.11 2.00 -1.29
N GLN A 279 -6.40 1.72 -1.47
CA GLN A 279 -6.88 0.41 -1.87
C GLN A 279 -7.39 0.42 -3.31
N ARG A 280 -6.91 -0.52 -4.11
CA ARG A 280 -7.46 -0.84 -5.43
C ARG A 280 -8.03 -2.25 -5.41
N PHE A 281 -9.28 -2.37 -5.77
CA PHE A 281 -9.95 -3.65 -5.97
C PHE A 281 -10.15 -3.91 -7.45
N GLU A 282 -10.08 -5.19 -7.83
CA GLU A 282 -10.47 -5.62 -9.18
C GLU A 282 -11.31 -6.89 -9.07
N PHE A 283 -12.44 -6.87 -9.77
CA PHE A 283 -13.38 -7.98 -9.81
C PHE A 283 -13.53 -8.42 -11.26
N VAL A 284 -13.32 -9.71 -11.50
CA VAL A 284 -13.52 -10.34 -12.81
C VAL A 284 -14.62 -11.40 -12.67
N GLN A 285 -15.65 -11.29 -13.48
CA GLN A 285 -16.79 -12.20 -13.46
C GLN A 285 -17.09 -12.75 -14.85
N CYS A 286 -17.37 -14.07 -14.93
CA CYS A 286 -17.79 -14.76 -16.14
C CYS A 286 -18.64 -15.96 -15.77
N GLY A 287 -19.96 -15.87 -15.90
CA GLY A 287 -20.87 -16.90 -15.42
C GLY A 287 -20.67 -17.18 -13.92
N SER A 288 -20.32 -18.41 -13.55
CA SER A 288 -20.02 -18.81 -12.17
C SER A 288 -18.59 -18.49 -11.73
N LEU A 289 -17.72 -18.09 -12.66
CA LEU A 289 -16.36 -17.67 -12.34
C LEU A 289 -16.39 -16.31 -11.68
N PHE A 290 -15.67 -16.20 -10.58
CA PHE A 290 -15.43 -14.94 -9.90
C PHE A 290 -13.97 -14.88 -9.43
N VAL A 291 -13.29 -13.80 -9.77
CA VAL A 291 -11.95 -13.46 -9.28
C VAL A 291 -12.05 -12.11 -8.61
N SER A 292 -11.57 -12.00 -7.39
CA SER A 292 -11.42 -10.73 -6.69
C SER A 292 -9.97 -10.51 -6.32
N SER A 293 -9.51 -9.28 -6.44
CA SER A 293 -8.19 -8.90 -5.93
C SER A 293 -8.25 -7.56 -5.21
N ARG A 294 -7.33 -7.39 -4.28
CA ARG A 294 -7.08 -6.14 -3.56
C ARG A 294 -5.58 -5.88 -3.57
N ALA A 295 -5.19 -4.70 -4.00
CA ALA A 295 -3.86 -4.16 -3.80
C ALA A 295 -3.94 -2.97 -2.85
N THR A 296 -3.02 -2.90 -1.87
CA THR A 296 -2.90 -1.78 -0.92
C THR A 296 -1.48 -1.25 -0.95
N VAL A 297 -1.30 0.06 -0.96
CA VAL A 297 0.02 0.70 -0.83
C VAL A 297 0.13 1.29 0.57
N THR A 298 0.91 0.67 1.44
CA THR A 298 1.06 1.06 2.84
C THR A 298 2.35 1.85 3.03
N PRO A 299 2.29 3.13 3.48
CA PRO A 299 3.51 3.91 3.70
C PRO A 299 4.26 3.40 4.94
N ILE A 300 5.56 3.17 4.77
CA ILE A 300 6.50 2.79 5.83
C ILE A 300 7.29 4.02 6.27
N SER A 301 7.81 4.77 5.31
CA SER A 301 8.49 6.04 5.51
C SER A 301 8.08 7.04 4.42
N ASP A 302 8.65 8.22 4.44
CA ASP A 302 8.41 9.25 3.40
C ASP A 302 8.82 8.80 1.99
N GLN A 303 9.72 7.82 1.88
CA GLN A 303 10.32 7.36 0.62
C GLN A 303 10.20 5.85 0.41
N GLN A 304 9.45 5.17 1.26
CA GLN A 304 9.26 3.74 1.13
C GLN A 304 7.84 3.33 1.47
N CYS A 305 7.26 2.54 0.60
CA CYS A 305 5.96 1.92 0.77
C CYS A 305 6.05 0.39 0.71
N ARG A 306 5.05 -0.28 1.24
CA ARG A 306 4.82 -1.70 1.01
C ARG A 306 3.56 -1.85 0.20
N ILE A 307 3.64 -2.58 -0.91
CA ILE A 307 2.44 -3.01 -1.63
C ILE A 307 2.10 -4.43 -1.19
N ASP A 308 0.85 -4.60 -0.76
CA ASP A 308 0.28 -5.89 -0.39
C ASP A 308 -0.80 -6.25 -1.42
N PHE A 309 -0.65 -7.38 -2.09
CA PHE A 309 -1.58 -7.88 -3.08
C PHE A 309 -2.21 -9.19 -2.63
N THR A 310 -3.54 -9.23 -2.68
CA THR A 310 -4.33 -10.43 -2.42
C THR A 310 -5.19 -10.72 -3.64
N ALA A 311 -5.23 -11.98 -4.06
CA ALA A 311 -6.18 -12.44 -5.06
C ALA A 311 -6.88 -13.71 -4.58
N ALA A 312 -8.20 -13.76 -4.76
CA ALA A 312 -9.05 -14.91 -4.49
C ALA A 312 -9.83 -15.28 -5.76
N TRP A 313 -9.91 -16.59 -6.06
CA TRP A 313 -10.58 -17.08 -7.28
C TRP A 313 -11.18 -18.45 -7.07
N ASN A 314 -12.28 -18.75 -7.78
CA ASN A 314 -12.91 -20.07 -7.79
C ASN A 314 -12.68 -20.85 -9.09
N CYS A 315 -12.08 -20.24 -10.12
CA CYS A 315 -11.73 -20.96 -11.34
C CYS A 315 -10.55 -21.90 -11.13
N LEU A 316 -10.54 -23.03 -11.82
CA LEU A 316 -9.44 -23.99 -11.76
C LEU A 316 -9.01 -24.36 -10.33
N SER A 317 -9.92 -24.21 -9.35
CA SER A 317 -9.65 -24.48 -7.93
C SER A 317 -9.31 -25.95 -7.68
N TRP A 318 -9.73 -26.84 -8.58
CA TRP A 318 -9.45 -28.29 -8.60
C TRP A 318 -8.09 -28.63 -9.21
N VAL A 319 -7.45 -27.69 -9.94
CA VAL A 319 -6.14 -27.94 -10.56
C VAL A 319 -5.06 -27.93 -9.48
N PRO A 320 -4.30 -29.03 -9.34
CA PRO A 320 -3.17 -29.07 -8.42
C PRO A 320 -2.15 -27.99 -8.82
N PHE A 321 -1.46 -27.42 -7.81
CA PHE A 321 -0.45 -26.37 -7.98
C PHE A 321 -0.97 -25.02 -8.56
N SER A 322 -2.27 -24.85 -8.79
CA SER A 322 -2.82 -23.58 -9.27
C SER A 322 -2.40 -22.38 -8.41
N LYS A 323 -2.36 -22.50 -7.07
CA LYS A 323 -1.85 -21.43 -6.17
C LYS A 323 -0.40 -21.05 -6.46
N THR A 324 0.47 -22.04 -6.68
CA THR A 324 1.89 -21.81 -6.98
C THR A 324 2.05 -21.10 -8.32
N LEU A 325 1.29 -21.54 -9.33
CA LEU A 325 1.30 -20.92 -10.65
C LEU A 325 0.82 -19.47 -10.61
N PHE A 326 -0.32 -19.20 -9.97
CA PHE A 326 -0.85 -17.84 -9.82
C PHE A 326 0.10 -16.95 -9.03
N ARG A 327 0.71 -17.46 -7.95
CA ARG A 327 1.72 -16.74 -7.18
C ARG A 327 2.94 -16.39 -8.01
N TYR A 328 3.40 -17.30 -8.84
CA TYR A 328 4.53 -17.07 -9.75
C TYR A 328 4.25 -15.91 -10.72
N PHE A 329 3.12 -15.93 -11.40
CA PHE A 329 2.75 -14.85 -12.32
C PHE A 329 2.51 -13.52 -11.59
N ALA A 330 1.84 -13.54 -10.46
CA ALA A 330 1.61 -12.33 -9.68
C ALA A 330 2.94 -11.72 -9.18
N ASN A 331 3.93 -12.54 -8.79
CA ASN A 331 5.26 -12.05 -8.43
C ASN A 331 5.98 -11.40 -9.62
N ILE A 332 5.83 -11.93 -10.84
CA ILE A 332 6.39 -11.29 -12.03
C ILE A 332 5.81 -9.89 -12.21
N PHE A 333 4.48 -9.74 -12.15
CA PHE A 333 3.83 -8.43 -12.26
C PHE A 333 4.32 -7.45 -11.19
N MET A 334 4.30 -7.89 -9.93
CA MET A 334 4.74 -7.06 -8.80
C MET A 334 6.22 -6.65 -8.91
N THR A 335 7.07 -7.52 -9.45
CA THR A 335 8.49 -7.20 -9.67
C THR A 335 8.65 -6.15 -10.77
N GLN A 336 7.89 -6.25 -11.84
CA GLN A 336 7.91 -5.27 -12.94
C GLN A 336 7.44 -3.89 -12.48
N ASP A 337 6.37 -3.83 -11.68
CA ASP A 337 5.89 -2.57 -11.09
C ASP A 337 6.93 -1.98 -10.15
N ARG A 338 7.54 -2.79 -9.29
CA ARG A 338 8.62 -2.36 -8.40
C ARG A 338 9.78 -1.76 -9.19
N GLU A 339 10.27 -2.44 -10.22
CA GLU A 339 11.36 -1.94 -11.06
C GLU A 339 11.01 -0.61 -11.75
N ALA A 340 9.76 -0.46 -12.21
CA ALA A 340 9.30 0.79 -12.79
C ALA A 340 9.31 1.93 -11.77
N MET A 341 8.83 1.70 -10.55
CA MET A 341 8.84 2.67 -9.46
C MET A 341 10.26 3.04 -9.02
N GLU A 342 11.15 2.06 -8.88
CA GLU A 342 12.56 2.29 -8.55
C GLU A 342 13.26 3.17 -9.59
N ARG A 343 13.01 2.92 -10.87
CA ARG A 343 13.55 3.75 -11.98
C ARG A 343 12.96 5.16 -11.97
N GLN A 344 11.65 5.29 -11.74
CA GLN A 344 10.99 6.59 -11.62
C GLN A 344 11.54 7.40 -10.45
N ALA A 345 11.79 6.78 -9.29
CA ALA A 345 12.33 7.42 -8.11
C ALA A 345 13.69 8.08 -8.37
N VAL A 346 14.50 7.57 -9.31
CA VAL A 346 15.77 8.20 -9.70
C VAL A 346 15.53 9.60 -10.27
N GLY A 347 14.56 9.77 -11.15
CA GLY A 347 14.19 11.07 -11.71
C GLY A 347 13.55 12.01 -10.70
N LEU A 348 12.67 11.48 -9.84
CA LEU A 348 11.92 12.24 -8.84
C LEU A 348 12.83 12.88 -7.76
N ARG A 349 14.02 12.34 -7.52
CA ARG A 349 15.03 12.94 -6.62
C ARG A 349 15.41 14.37 -7.02
N TYR A 350 15.30 14.70 -8.30
CA TYR A 350 15.61 16.02 -8.84
C TYR A 350 14.42 16.99 -8.81
N LYS A 351 13.29 16.55 -8.22
CA LYS A 351 12.07 17.36 -8.06
C LYS A 351 11.60 18.01 -9.36
N PRO A 352 11.43 17.24 -10.45
CA PRO A 352 10.97 17.78 -11.71
C PRO A 352 9.54 18.30 -11.60
N ALA A 353 9.18 19.25 -12.46
CA ALA A 353 7.78 19.56 -12.71
C ALA A 353 7.15 18.36 -13.44
N LEU A 354 6.10 17.79 -12.84
CA LEU A 354 5.38 16.65 -13.43
C LEU A 354 4.18 17.14 -14.22
N MET A 355 3.92 16.48 -15.34
CA MET A 355 2.78 16.77 -16.21
C MET A 355 1.83 15.58 -16.16
N LEU A 356 0.59 15.81 -15.76
CA LEU A 356 -0.50 14.85 -15.90
C LEU A 356 -1.41 15.29 -17.04
N ILE A 357 -1.58 14.44 -18.04
CA ILE A 357 -2.49 14.67 -19.17
C ILE A 357 -3.93 14.29 -18.79
N ASP A 358 -4.89 14.76 -19.56
CA ASP A 358 -6.27 14.31 -19.40
C ASP A 358 -6.47 12.88 -19.90
N ASP A 359 -7.63 12.32 -19.61
CA ASP A 359 -7.98 10.93 -19.89
C ASP A 359 -7.08 9.91 -19.15
N ALA A 360 -5.90 9.60 -19.66
CA ALA A 360 -5.03 8.54 -19.10
C ALA A 360 -4.65 8.80 -17.64
N ASP A 361 -4.31 10.06 -17.27
CA ASP A 361 -3.89 10.42 -15.92
C ASP A 361 -5.03 11.03 -15.07
N THR A 362 -6.25 11.08 -15.61
CA THR A 362 -7.41 11.60 -14.87
C THR A 362 -7.67 10.85 -13.56
N PRO A 363 -7.51 9.52 -13.45
CA PRO A 363 -7.61 8.82 -12.16
C PRO A 363 -6.60 9.34 -11.12
N ALA A 364 -5.36 9.64 -11.52
CA ALA A 364 -4.36 10.25 -10.65
C ALA A 364 -4.79 11.67 -10.19
N LYS A 365 -5.31 12.49 -11.12
CA LYS A 365 -5.87 13.81 -10.79
C LYS A 365 -7.02 13.71 -9.78
N TRP A 366 -7.91 12.71 -9.94
CA TRP A 366 -8.99 12.46 -8.98
C TRP A 366 -8.48 12.00 -7.63
N TYR A 367 -7.45 11.16 -7.58
CA TYR A 367 -6.83 10.76 -6.33
C TYR A 367 -6.33 11.97 -5.54
N TYR A 368 -5.54 12.87 -6.14
CA TYR A 368 -5.03 14.04 -5.45
C TYR A 368 -6.16 14.97 -4.95
N LYS A 369 -7.19 15.20 -5.79
CA LYS A 369 -8.36 15.98 -5.41
C LYS A 369 -9.15 15.32 -4.28
N LEU A 370 -9.35 14.00 -4.35
CA LEU A 370 -10.07 13.24 -3.33
C LEU A 370 -9.34 13.23 -1.99
N LYS A 371 -8.01 13.07 -2.03
CA LYS A 371 -7.14 13.18 -0.85
C LYS A 371 -7.25 14.57 -0.21
N ALA A 372 -7.17 15.63 -1.00
CA ALA A 372 -7.31 17.00 -0.52
C ALA A 372 -8.72 17.26 0.05
N ALA A 373 -9.77 16.81 -0.63
CA ALA A 373 -11.14 16.93 -0.16
C ALA A 373 -11.38 16.17 1.15
N HIS A 374 -10.76 14.97 1.31
CA HIS A 374 -10.83 14.22 2.57
C HIS A 374 -10.16 15.02 3.71
N LEU A 375 -8.95 15.52 3.50
CA LEU A 375 -8.26 16.32 4.51
C LEU A 375 -9.04 17.58 4.89
N ALA A 376 -9.62 18.27 3.92
CA ALA A 376 -10.48 19.42 4.17
C ALA A 376 -11.74 19.04 4.96
N SER A 377 -12.37 17.91 4.62
CA SER A 377 -13.54 17.37 5.35
C SER A 377 -13.21 17.07 6.81
N VAL A 378 -12.06 16.46 7.08
CA VAL A 378 -11.58 16.19 8.45
C VAL A 378 -11.35 17.49 9.23
N GLN A 379 -10.71 18.49 8.61
CA GLN A 379 -10.40 19.76 9.26
C GLN A 379 -11.65 20.61 9.54
N THR A 380 -12.61 20.62 8.64
CA THR A 380 -13.78 21.49 8.72
C THR A 380 -15.01 20.82 9.33
N GLY A 381 -15.03 19.48 9.44
CA GLY A 381 -16.21 18.71 9.82
C GLY A 381 -17.33 18.70 8.76
N GLN A 382 -17.07 19.25 7.57
CA GLN A 382 -18.04 19.27 6.47
C GLN A 382 -18.00 17.95 5.67
N PRO A 383 -19.11 17.55 5.02
CA PRO A 383 -19.11 16.39 4.14
C PRO A 383 -18.02 16.47 3.07
N LEU A 384 -17.48 15.33 2.68
CA LEU A 384 -16.46 15.24 1.64
C LEU A 384 -17.01 15.77 0.30
N ASP A 385 -16.35 16.79 -0.25
CA ASP A 385 -16.64 17.30 -1.59
C ASP A 385 -15.96 16.43 -2.64
N HIS A 386 -16.70 15.42 -3.12
CA HIS A 386 -16.17 14.42 -4.04
C HIS A 386 -15.79 15.03 -5.40
N PRO A 387 -14.55 14.82 -5.92
CA PRO A 387 -14.10 15.43 -7.17
C PRO A 387 -14.81 14.93 -8.43
N LEU A 388 -15.34 13.72 -8.37
CA LEU A 388 -16.16 13.14 -9.44
C LEU A 388 -17.63 13.26 -9.02
N LYS A 389 -18.42 14.05 -9.76
CA LYS A 389 -19.83 14.33 -9.41
C LYS A 389 -20.81 13.41 -10.13
N GLU A 390 -20.44 12.95 -11.31
CA GLU A 390 -21.26 12.13 -12.21
C GLU A 390 -20.39 11.13 -12.99
N ARG A 391 -21.02 10.29 -13.78
CA ARG A 391 -20.30 9.35 -14.64
C ARG A 391 -19.53 10.09 -15.72
N VAL A 392 -18.26 9.71 -15.90
CA VAL A 392 -17.36 10.27 -16.91
C VAL A 392 -16.74 9.13 -17.70
N THR A 393 -16.68 9.26 -19.03
CA THR A 393 -15.99 8.31 -19.90
C THR A 393 -14.64 8.89 -20.31
N LEU A 394 -13.57 8.19 -19.96
CA LEU A 394 -12.19 8.51 -20.33
C LEU A 394 -11.74 7.65 -21.51
N ARG A 395 -10.86 8.20 -22.35
CA ARG A 395 -10.34 7.53 -23.56
C ARG A 395 -8.83 7.61 -23.58
N TRP A 396 -8.16 6.48 -23.76
CA TRP A 396 -6.70 6.41 -23.86
C TRP A 396 -6.28 5.24 -24.74
N LYS A 397 -4.99 5.19 -25.09
CA LYS A 397 -4.39 4.05 -25.79
C LYS A 397 -3.52 3.23 -24.82
N SER A 398 -3.80 1.94 -24.72
CA SER A 398 -2.96 1.01 -23.97
C SER A 398 -3.16 -0.45 -24.40
#